data_eba09c3d21f78834d6e5112e3f909019
#
_entry.id   eba09c3d21f78834d6e5112e3f909019
#
_cell.length_a   1.000
_cell.length_b   1.000
_cell.length_c   1.000
_cell.angle_alpha   90.00
_cell.angle_beta   90.00
_cell.angle_gamma   90.00
#
_symmetry.space_group_name_H-M   'P 1'
#
loop_
_entity.id
_entity.type
_entity.pdbx_description
1 polymer ?
#
loop_
_entity_poly.entity_id
_entity_poly.type
_entity_poly.pdbx_seq_one_letter_code
_entity_poly.pdbx_strand_id
1 'polypeptide(L)'
;MTTDGSVAAPRTGGDPDLVALTRRIARSVQTTIGWIFWDPGAVTHYETLGLPGPLGYIAARAGPLGPAGPDAIVAAFGSISPAAITAACDLVAERTSFAAVHAARDAAVLAGLAEHAPAICAPLAEFGPELWSVVERLPRAGRVLFAAHAARPRPTDPVLAGWHAVNCLREWRGDTHWALVVAAGLSGPDASVLHNEWLGYEPDWLPRSRGSTPDEIAAARAALRARGLIDEHGATHAGRALRQRIEDDTDRLTVTPWALLGAERTLALAEALEPPCELLLARVDLTAGPNYQPASRIRD
;
A
#
# COMPACT_ATOMS: atom_id res chain seq x y z
N MET A 1 -5.41 19.78 -40.84
CA MET A 1 -4.97 20.55 -39.65
C MET A 1 -5.50 19.83 -38.42
N THR A 2 -4.69 18.95 -37.91
CA THR A 2 -4.94 18.19 -36.67
C THR A 2 -4.30 18.97 -35.52
N THR A 3 -5.12 19.55 -34.66
CA THR A 3 -4.66 20.23 -33.45
C THR A 3 -4.19 19.17 -32.46
N ASP A 4 -2.88 19.08 -32.28
CA ASP A 4 -2.23 18.32 -31.24
C ASP A 4 -2.60 18.92 -29.88
N GLY A 5 -3.57 18.28 -29.21
CA GLY A 5 -4.01 18.62 -27.86
C GLY A 5 -3.15 17.95 -26.79
N SER A 6 -1.81 18.07 -26.87
CA SER A 6 -0.93 17.66 -25.79
C SER A 6 -1.19 18.52 -24.55
N VAL A 7 -2.07 18.05 -23.66
CA VAL A 7 -2.22 18.61 -22.31
C VAL A 7 -0.94 18.25 -21.54
N ALA A 8 -0.03 19.22 -21.43
CA ALA A 8 1.14 19.10 -20.58
C ALA A 8 0.68 18.76 -19.16
N ALA A 9 1.20 17.64 -18.59
CA ALA A 9 0.95 17.30 -17.19
C ALA A 9 1.37 18.49 -16.31
N PRO A 10 0.55 18.92 -15.34
CA PRO A 10 0.91 20.03 -14.47
C PRO A 10 2.23 19.74 -13.77
N ARG A 11 3.14 20.71 -13.78
CA ARG A 11 4.39 20.67 -13.00
C ARG A 11 4.02 20.87 -11.52
N THR A 12 3.64 19.78 -10.84
CA THR A 12 3.05 19.79 -9.49
C THR A 12 4.08 19.70 -8.36
N GLY A 13 5.34 20.01 -8.60
CA GLY A 13 6.41 19.84 -7.61
C GLY A 13 6.51 20.94 -6.54
N GLY A 14 5.53 21.82 -6.33
CA GLY A 14 5.78 23.03 -5.56
C GLY A 14 4.65 23.69 -4.77
N ASP A 15 3.43 23.12 -4.74
CA ASP A 15 2.38 23.66 -3.87
C ASP A 15 2.45 22.99 -2.48
N PRO A 16 2.94 23.69 -1.43
CA PRO A 16 3.08 23.13 -0.07
C PRO A 16 1.75 22.65 0.50
N ASP A 17 0.65 23.33 0.19
CA ASP A 17 -0.69 22.98 0.70
C ASP A 17 -1.16 21.67 0.08
N LEU A 18 -0.89 21.44 -1.20
CA LEU A 18 -1.21 20.19 -1.87
C LEU A 18 -0.35 19.02 -1.39
N VAL A 19 0.92 19.24 -1.05
CA VAL A 19 1.79 18.22 -0.44
C VAL A 19 1.27 17.84 0.95
N ALA A 20 0.91 18.83 1.77
CA ALA A 20 0.34 18.57 3.09
C ALA A 20 -0.99 17.79 2.98
N LEU A 21 -1.85 18.14 2.05
CA LEU A 21 -3.09 17.42 1.78
C LEU A 21 -2.82 15.99 1.27
N THR A 22 -1.80 15.80 0.43
CA THR A 22 -1.35 14.47 -0.03
C THR A 22 -0.93 13.59 1.14
N ARG A 23 -0.16 14.14 2.08
CA ARG A 23 0.24 13.45 3.32
C ARG A 23 -0.98 13.05 4.16
N ARG A 24 -1.89 14.00 4.38
CA ARG A 24 -3.12 13.77 5.14
C ARG A 24 -3.97 12.63 4.55
N ILE A 25 -4.29 12.68 3.26
CA ILE A 25 -5.16 11.67 2.63
C ILE A 25 -4.46 10.30 2.50
N ALA A 26 -3.13 10.24 2.39
CA ALA A 26 -2.38 8.99 2.24
C ALA A 26 -2.62 8.03 3.40
N ARG A 27 -2.81 8.53 4.63
CA ARG A 27 -3.14 7.74 5.81
C ARG A 27 -4.48 7.02 5.65
N SER A 28 -5.53 7.75 5.26
CA SER A 28 -6.86 7.19 5.04
C SER A 28 -6.89 6.21 3.88
N VAL A 29 -6.21 6.52 2.77
CA VAL A 29 -6.03 5.62 1.62
C VAL A 29 -5.36 4.31 2.05
N GLN A 30 -4.26 4.40 2.80
CA GLN A 30 -3.57 3.21 3.29
C GLN A 30 -4.44 2.39 4.24
N THR A 31 -5.20 3.04 5.12
CA THR A 31 -6.08 2.38 6.11
C THR A 31 -7.26 1.72 5.42
N THR A 32 -7.95 2.41 4.50
CA THR A 32 -9.08 1.90 3.72
C THR A 32 -8.75 0.59 3.00
N ILE A 33 -7.50 0.40 2.61
CA ILE A 33 -7.07 -0.81 1.90
C ILE A 33 -6.41 -1.82 2.84
N GLY A 34 -5.62 -1.35 3.79
CA GLY A 34 -4.71 -2.22 4.53
C GLY A 34 -5.37 -3.04 5.64
N TRP A 35 -6.49 -2.59 6.20
CA TRP A 35 -7.17 -3.28 7.32
C TRP A 35 -7.57 -4.72 6.98
N ILE A 36 -7.96 -4.98 5.73
CA ILE A 36 -8.42 -6.29 5.26
C ILE A 36 -7.36 -7.39 5.41
N PHE A 37 -6.08 -7.03 5.44
CA PHE A 37 -4.97 -7.98 5.54
C PHE A 37 -4.92 -8.69 6.88
N TRP A 38 -5.50 -8.10 7.88
CA TRP A 38 -5.47 -8.54 9.28
C TRP A 38 -6.86 -8.91 9.79
N ASP A 39 -7.86 -8.85 8.91
CA ASP A 39 -9.23 -9.18 9.30
C ASP A 39 -9.48 -10.69 9.27
N PRO A 40 -9.94 -11.30 10.39
CA PRO A 40 -10.24 -12.73 10.46
C PRO A 40 -11.28 -13.18 9.43
N GLY A 41 -12.25 -12.32 9.08
CA GLY A 41 -13.23 -12.62 8.05
C GLY A 41 -12.55 -12.83 6.68
N ALA A 42 -11.62 -11.95 6.30
CA ALA A 42 -10.86 -12.10 5.07
C ALA A 42 -9.94 -13.32 5.10
N VAL A 43 -9.26 -13.57 6.21
CA VAL A 43 -8.42 -14.77 6.39
C VAL A 43 -9.24 -16.03 6.18
N THR A 44 -10.43 -16.12 6.79
CA THR A 44 -11.33 -17.27 6.61
C THR A 44 -11.70 -17.48 5.12
N HIS A 45 -12.02 -16.42 4.39
CA HIS A 45 -12.28 -16.52 2.96
C HIS A 45 -11.10 -17.09 2.15
N TYR A 46 -9.87 -16.68 2.48
CA TYR A 46 -8.67 -17.22 1.81
C TYR A 46 -8.37 -18.66 2.22
N GLU A 47 -8.60 -19.03 3.47
CA GLU A 47 -8.40 -20.40 3.98
C GLU A 47 -9.33 -21.39 3.29
N THR A 48 -10.56 -21.01 2.94
CA THR A 48 -11.47 -21.87 2.14
C THR A 48 -10.92 -22.16 0.76
N LEU A 49 -10.01 -21.35 0.24
CA LEU A 49 -9.30 -21.55 -1.02
C LEU A 49 -7.95 -22.27 -0.83
N GLY A 50 -7.62 -22.70 0.39
CA GLY A 50 -6.36 -23.36 0.71
C GLY A 50 -5.17 -22.42 0.89
N LEU A 51 -5.42 -21.12 1.12
CA LEU A 51 -4.39 -20.08 1.32
C LEU A 51 -4.35 -19.66 2.79
N PRO A 52 -3.48 -20.24 3.62
CA PRO A 52 -3.46 -19.97 5.06
C PRO A 52 -2.84 -18.62 5.41
N GLY A 53 -3.41 -17.97 6.40
CA GLY A 53 -2.85 -16.78 7.06
C GLY A 53 -2.48 -15.65 6.09
N PRO A 54 -1.26 -15.08 6.19
CA PRO A 54 -0.85 -13.93 5.39
C PRO A 54 -0.66 -14.24 3.90
N LEU A 55 -0.58 -15.52 3.48
CA LEU A 55 -0.39 -15.91 2.08
C LEU A 55 -1.62 -15.55 1.23
N GLY A 56 -2.83 -15.61 1.81
CA GLY A 56 -4.04 -15.16 1.14
C GLY A 56 -4.00 -13.67 0.76
N TYR A 57 -3.51 -12.82 1.67
CA TYR A 57 -3.30 -11.41 1.38
C TYR A 57 -2.27 -11.18 0.27
N ILE A 58 -1.12 -11.88 0.36
CA ILE A 58 -0.08 -11.77 -0.67
C ILE A 58 -0.67 -12.12 -2.04
N ALA A 59 -1.37 -13.26 -2.13
CA ALA A 59 -2.03 -13.71 -3.35
C ALA A 59 -3.08 -12.70 -3.87
N ALA A 60 -3.89 -12.12 -2.99
CA ALA A 60 -4.92 -11.14 -3.37
C ALA A 60 -4.33 -9.84 -3.93
N ARG A 61 -3.22 -9.36 -3.34
CA ARG A 61 -2.52 -8.17 -3.83
C ARG A 61 -1.71 -8.46 -5.09
N ALA A 62 -1.08 -9.64 -5.17
CA ALA A 62 -0.27 -10.07 -6.30
C ALA A 62 -1.09 -10.42 -7.55
N GLY A 63 -2.34 -10.84 -7.37
CA GLY A 63 -3.15 -11.45 -8.41
C GLY A 63 -3.21 -10.73 -9.75
N PRO A 64 -3.25 -9.37 -9.81
CA PRO A 64 -3.19 -8.66 -11.09
C PRO A 64 -1.88 -8.89 -11.88
N LEU A 65 -0.79 -9.24 -11.20
CA LEU A 65 0.50 -9.60 -11.81
C LEU A 65 0.66 -11.12 -12.01
N GLY A 66 -0.30 -11.92 -11.56
CA GLY A 66 -0.24 -13.38 -11.65
C GLY A 66 0.20 -13.94 -13.01
N PRO A 67 -0.32 -13.43 -14.13
CA PRO A 67 0.10 -13.88 -15.46
C PRO A 67 1.57 -13.63 -15.80
N ALA A 68 2.23 -12.70 -15.11
CA ALA A 68 3.65 -12.38 -15.33
C ALA A 68 4.61 -13.28 -14.51
N GLY A 69 4.05 -14.11 -13.62
CA GLY A 69 4.82 -15.06 -12.80
C GLY A 69 5.39 -14.47 -11.49
N PRO A 70 5.92 -15.34 -10.61
CA PRO A 70 6.36 -14.95 -9.27
C PRO A 70 7.51 -13.95 -9.27
N ASP A 71 8.45 -14.03 -10.21
CA ASP A 71 9.60 -13.11 -10.28
C ASP A 71 9.17 -11.65 -10.50
N ALA A 72 8.17 -11.42 -11.35
CA ALA A 72 7.61 -10.10 -11.58
C ALA A 72 6.90 -9.57 -10.32
N ILE A 73 6.24 -10.45 -9.58
CA ILE A 73 5.59 -10.11 -8.32
C ILE A 73 6.63 -9.77 -7.25
N VAL A 74 7.69 -10.58 -7.12
CA VAL A 74 8.83 -10.31 -6.22
C VAL A 74 9.41 -8.92 -6.49
N ALA A 75 9.67 -8.60 -7.75
CA ALA A 75 10.22 -7.30 -8.15
C ALA A 75 9.29 -6.12 -7.78
N ALA A 76 7.98 -6.33 -7.77
CA ALA A 76 7.00 -5.29 -7.47
C ALA A 76 6.72 -5.10 -5.97
N PHE A 77 6.96 -6.12 -5.13
CA PHE A 77 6.52 -6.10 -3.72
C PHE A 77 7.50 -5.49 -2.72
N GLY A 78 8.74 -5.28 -3.11
CA GLY A 78 9.77 -4.56 -2.35
C GLY A 78 10.10 -5.10 -0.95
N SER A 79 9.15 -5.09 -0.01
CA SER A 79 9.42 -5.43 1.40
C SER A 79 9.07 -6.86 1.79
N ILE A 80 8.23 -7.55 1.03
CA ILE A 80 7.83 -8.93 1.38
C ILE A 80 8.88 -9.89 0.85
N SER A 81 9.25 -10.90 1.64
CA SER A 81 10.29 -11.85 1.26
C SER A 81 9.93 -12.60 -0.04
N PRO A 82 10.89 -12.80 -0.94
CA PRO A 82 10.67 -13.57 -2.17
C PRO A 82 10.09 -14.97 -1.91
N ALA A 83 10.55 -15.63 -0.84
CA ALA A 83 10.06 -16.95 -0.46
C ALA A 83 8.56 -16.96 -0.11
N ALA A 84 8.08 -15.95 0.61
CA ALA A 84 6.66 -15.85 0.95
C ALA A 84 5.80 -15.57 -0.30
N ILE A 85 6.31 -14.76 -1.24
CA ILE A 85 5.62 -14.49 -2.52
C ILE A 85 5.54 -15.76 -3.36
N THR A 86 6.66 -16.45 -3.53
CA THR A 86 6.70 -17.71 -4.29
C THR A 86 5.75 -18.74 -3.69
N ALA A 87 5.79 -18.94 -2.37
CA ALA A 87 4.88 -19.87 -1.69
C ALA A 87 3.39 -19.52 -1.91
N ALA A 88 3.04 -18.22 -1.88
CA ALA A 88 1.67 -17.80 -2.18
C ALA A 88 1.27 -18.10 -3.63
N CYS A 89 2.16 -17.87 -4.60
CA CYS A 89 1.93 -18.17 -6.01
C CYS A 89 1.77 -19.68 -6.27
N ASP A 90 2.64 -20.49 -5.65
CA ASP A 90 2.60 -21.95 -5.78
C ASP A 90 1.28 -22.52 -5.22
N LEU A 91 0.85 -22.05 -4.05
CA LEU A 91 -0.43 -22.44 -3.47
C LEU A 91 -1.62 -22.02 -4.35
N VAL A 92 -1.59 -20.84 -4.96
CA VAL A 92 -2.63 -20.42 -5.91
C VAL A 92 -2.66 -21.34 -7.11
N ALA A 93 -1.50 -21.68 -7.68
CA ALA A 93 -1.39 -22.57 -8.84
C ALA A 93 -1.87 -24.02 -8.51
N GLU A 94 -1.58 -24.50 -7.30
CA GLU A 94 -1.94 -25.83 -6.84
C GLU A 94 -3.43 -25.96 -6.47
N ARG A 95 -4.03 -24.96 -5.83
CA ARG A 95 -5.29 -25.11 -5.09
C ARG A 95 -6.44 -24.27 -5.61
N THR A 96 -6.18 -23.18 -6.32
CA THR A 96 -7.21 -22.21 -6.67
C THR A 96 -6.83 -21.40 -7.92
N SER A 97 -7.27 -20.15 -8.00
CA SER A 97 -6.89 -19.21 -9.04
C SER A 97 -6.84 -17.78 -8.49
N PHE A 98 -6.05 -16.89 -9.09
CA PHE A 98 -6.06 -15.47 -8.73
C PHE A 98 -7.44 -14.81 -8.89
N ALA A 99 -8.25 -15.29 -9.82
CA ALA A 99 -9.64 -14.83 -9.98
C ALA A 99 -10.50 -15.17 -8.75
N ALA A 100 -10.40 -16.41 -8.25
CA ALA A 100 -11.11 -16.83 -7.04
C ALA A 100 -10.62 -16.09 -5.80
N VAL A 101 -9.31 -15.88 -5.67
CA VAL A 101 -8.72 -15.09 -4.58
C VAL A 101 -9.22 -13.65 -4.58
N HIS A 102 -9.33 -13.03 -5.76
CA HIS A 102 -9.91 -11.69 -5.89
C HIS A 102 -11.39 -11.65 -5.49
N ALA A 103 -12.17 -12.63 -5.93
CA ALA A 103 -13.59 -12.70 -5.56
C ALA A 103 -13.76 -12.86 -4.04
N ALA A 104 -12.93 -13.70 -3.40
CA ALA A 104 -12.89 -13.87 -1.96
C ALA A 104 -12.55 -12.55 -1.23
N ARG A 105 -11.51 -11.84 -1.69
CA ARG A 105 -11.16 -10.52 -1.17
C ARG A 105 -12.30 -9.53 -1.32
N ASP A 106 -12.89 -9.45 -2.50
CA ASP A 106 -13.94 -8.48 -2.81
C ASP A 106 -15.18 -8.72 -1.93
N ALA A 107 -15.56 -9.99 -1.71
CA ALA A 107 -16.63 -10.36 -0.79
C ALA A 107 -16.29 -9.98 0.67
N ALA A 108 -15.07 -10.27 1.12
CA ALA A 108 -14.61 -9.92 2.46
C ALA A 108 -14.56 -8.39 2.68
N VAL A 109 -14.16 -7.61 1.65
CA VAL A 109 -14.17 -6.15 1.70
C VAL A 109 -15.58 -5.63 1.92
N LEU A 110 -16.56 -6.05 1.11
CA LEU A 110 -17.94 -5.58 1.25
C LEU A 110 -18.53 -5.94 2.61
N ALA A 111 -18.39 -7.20 3.03
CA ALA A 111 -18.91 -7.64 4.31
C ALA A 111 -18.26 -6.90 5.48
N GLY A 112 -16.95 -6.82 5.50
CA GLY A 112 -16.21 -6.21 6.62
C GLY A 112 -16.36 -4.69 6.69
N LEU A 113 -16.43 -3.97 5.58
CA LEU A 113 -16.72 -2.53 5.60
C LEU A 113 -18.12 -2.25 6.14
N ALA A 114 -19.11 -3.03 5.72
CA ALA A 114 -20.48 -2.90 6.21
C ALA A 114 -20.60 -3.21 7.71
N GLU A 115 -19.79 -4.13 8.22
CA GLU A 115 -19.80 -4.53 9.63
C GLU A 115 -18.99 -3.58 10.54
N HIS A 116 -17.75 -3.26 10.13
CA HIS A 116 -16.78 -2.61 11.02
C HIS A 116 -16.69 -1.10 10.85
N ALA A 117 -17.01 -0.58 9.66
CA ALA A 117 -16.96 0.84 9.35
C ALA A 117 -18.03 1.26 8.33
N PRO A 118 -19.33 1.04 8.59
CA PRO A 118 -20.40 1.24 7.60
C PRO A 118 -20.45 2.66 7.03
N ALA A 119 -20.01 3.66 7.78
CA ALA A 119 -19.96 5.05 7.34
C ALA A 119 -19.00 5.30 6.16
N ILE A 120 -18.04 4.36 5.86
CA ILE A 120 -17.13 4.49 4.73
C ILE A 120 -17.79 4.16 3.39
N CYS A 121 -18.88 3.38 3.42
CA CYS A 121 -19.50 2.85 2.19
C CYS A 121 -20.06 3.96 1.30
N ALA A 122 -20.75 4.94 1.88
CA ALA A 122 -21.33 6.05 1.13
C ALA A 122 -20.26 6.93 0.46
N PRO A 123 -19.20 7.41 1.15
CA PRO A 123 -18.08 8.11 0.50
C PRO A 123 -17.41 7.30 -0.61
N LEU A 124 -17.16 6.00 -0.41
CA LEU A 124 -16.56 5.18 -1.45
C LEU A 124 -17.42 5.11 -2.71
N ALA A 125 -18.74 4.95 -2.54
CA ALA A 125 -19.67 4.92 -3.66
C ALA A 125 -19.77 6.31 -4.36
N GLU A 126 -19.81 7.39 -3.59
CA GLU A 126 -19.93 8.77 -4.10
C GLU A 126 -18.69 9.17 -4.89
N PHE A 127 -17.51 9.06 -4.28
CA PHE A 127 -16.24 9.50 -4.90
C PHE A 127 -15.71 8.53 -5.96
N GLY A 128 -16.18 7.28 -5.97
CA GLY A 128 -15.71 6.22 -6.87
C GLY A 128 -15.57 6.65 -8.33
N PRO A 129 -16.60 7.25 -8.98
CA PRO A 129 -16.50 7.68 -10.37
C PRO A 129 -15.41 8.71 -10.64
N GLU A 130 -15.24 9.71 -9.76
CA GLU A 130 -14.20 10.73 -9.87
C GLU A 130 -12.81 10.13 -9.68
N LEU A 131 -12.64 9.26 -8.69
CA LEU A 131 -11.38 8.56 -8.43
C LEU A 131 -10.97 7.67 -9.62
N TRP A 132 -11.93 6.99 -10.27
CA TRP A 132 -11.63 6.25 -11.49
C TRP A 132 -11.21 7.16 -12.65
N SER A 133 -11.85 8.32 -12.82
CA SER A 133 -11.40 9.32 -13.79
C SER A 133 -9.97 9.78 -13.53
N VAL A 134 -9.57 9.91 -12.26
CA VAL A 134 -8.17 10.17 -11.89
C VAL A 134 -7.27 8.99 -12.25
N VAL A 135 -7.62 7.76 -11.86
CA VAL A 135 -6.84 6.53 -12.12
C VAL A 135 -6.55 6.36 -13.62
N GLU A 136 -7.55 6.61 -14.47
CA GLU A 136 -7.43 6.48 -15.94
C GLU A 136 -6.44 7.48 -16.55
N ARG A 137 -6.24 8.63 -15.91
CA ARG A 137 -5.33 9.70 -16.37
C ARG A 137 -3.90 9.57 -15.84
N LEU A 138 -3.67 8.71 -14.87
CA LEU A 138 -2.35 8.55 -14.26
C LEU A 138 -1.39 7.78 -15.19
N PRO A 139 -0.12 8.22 -15.34
CA PRO A 139 0.86 7.51 -16.14
C PRO A 139 1.25 6.18 -15.47
N ARG A 140 1.34 5.11 -16.28
CA ARG A 140 1.61 3.74 -15.80
C ARG A 140 3.10 3.38 -15.77
N ALA A 141 3.94 4.09 -16.54
CA ALA A 141 5.36 3.78 -16.65
C ALA A 141 6.06 3.84 -15.27
N GLY A 142 6.82 2.79 -14.96
CA GLY A 142 7.52 2.65 -13.69
C GLY A 142 6.64 2.34 -12.46
N ARG A 143 5.35 2.05 -12.67
CA ARG A 143 4.38 1.77 -11.59
C ARG A 143 3.67 0.45 -11.83
N VAL A 144 4.34 -0.62 -11.45
CA VAL A 144 3.98 -2.00 -11.85
C VAL A 144 2.68 -2.46 -11.19
N LEU A 145 2.55 -2.31 -9.85
CA LEU A 145 1.35 -2.71 -9.12
C LEU A 145 0.17 -1.82 -9.48
N PHE A 146 0.38 -0.50 -9.51
CA PHE A 146 -0.65 0.42 -9.97
C PHE A 146 -1.19 0.06 -11.35
N ALA A 147 -0.30 -0.14 -12.33
CA ALA A 147 -0.68 -0.45 -13.70
C ALA A 147 -1.47 -1.75 -13.81
N ALA A 148 -1.07 -2.78 -13.05
CA ALA A 148 -1.73 -4.07 -13.01
C ALA A 148 -3.13 -3.97 -12.35
N HIS A 149 -3.25 -3.25 -11.23
CA HIS A 149 -4.54 -3.03 -10.56
C HIS A 149 -5.49 -2.17 -11.40
N ALA A 150 -4.99 -1.11 -12.04
CA ALA A 150 -5.77 -0.23 -12.92
C ALA A 150 -6.23 -0.90 -14.23
N ALA A 151 -5.61 -2.01 -14.62
CA ALA A 151 -6.02 -2.79 -15.79
C ALA A 151 -7.16 -3.79 -15.50
N ARG A 152 -7.50 -4.01 -14.23
CA ARG A 152 -8.60 -4.91 -13.86
C ARG A 152 -9.96 -4.34 -14.26
N PRO A 153 -10.94 -5.21 -14.58
CA PRO A 153 -12.32 -4.77 -14.76
C PRO A 153 -12.82 -3.99 -13.52
N ARG A 154 -13.48 -2.88 -13.77
CA ARG A 154 -14.11 -2.10 -12.70
C ARG A 154 -15.29 -2.90 -12.13
N PRO A 155 -15.37 -3.06 -10.80
CA PRO A 155 -16.53 -3.69 -10.17
C PRO A 155 -17.83 -2.93 -10.46
N THR A 156 -18.94 -3.66 -10.52
CA THR A 156 -20.28 -3.07 -10.71
C THR A 156 -20.89 -2.55 -9.41
N ASP A 157 -20.55 -3.16 -8.28
CA ASP A 157 -20.93 -2.63 -6.98
C ASP A 157 -20.23 -1.29 -6.73
N PRO A 158 -20.96 -0.19 -6.39
CA PRO A 158 -20.38 1.14 -6.29
C PRO A 158 -19.39 1.29 -5.13
N VAL A 159 -19.62 0.62 -4.00
CA VAL A 159 -18.69 0.65 -2.86
C VAL A 159 -17.39 -0.05 -3.22
N LEU A 160 -17.49 -1.22 -3.82
CA LEU A 160 -16.33 -1.98 -4.24
C LEU A 160 -15.57 -1.27 -5.38
N ALA A 161 -16.28 -0.62 -6.29
CA ALA A 161 -15.66 0.21 -7.34
C ALA A 161 -14.86 1.36 -6.74
N GLY A 162 -15.40 2.08 -5.76
CA GLY A 162 -14.70 3.12 -5.03
C GLY A 162 -13.50 2.58 -4.25
N TRP A 163 -13.66 1.48 -3.55
CA TRP A 163 -12.56 0.81 -2.84
C TRP A 163 -11.42 0.40 -3.81
N HIS A 164 -11.75 -0.15 -4.97
CA HIS A 164 -10.74 -0.48 -6.00
C HIS A 164 -10.01 0.75 -6.55
N ALA A 165 -10.72 1.86 -6.75
CA ALA A 165 -10.08 3.12 -7.16
C ALA A 165 -9.09 3.60 -6.08
N VAL A 166 -9.49 3.58 -4.81
CA VAL A 166 -8.60 3.90 -3.67
C VAL A 166 -7.41 2.94 -3.63
N ASN A 167 -7.61 1.63 -3.89
CA ASN A 167 -6.51 0.67 -3.97
C ASN A 167 -5.52 0.99 -5.11
N CYS A 168 -6.00 1.41 -6.28
CA CYS A 168 -5.12 1.87 -7.35
C CYS A 168 -4.27 3.07 -6.91
N LEU A 169 -4.85 4.05 -6.22
CA LEU A 169 -4.13 5.21 -5.71
C LEU A 169 -3.12 4.83 -4.60
N ARG A 170 -3.46 3.87 -3.77
CA ARG A 170 -2.53 3.29 -2.80
C ARG A 170 -1.33 2.64 -3.49
N GLU A 171 -1.55 1.85 -4.55
CA GLU A 171 -0.44 1.23 -5.29
C GLU A 171 0.37 2.26 -6.09
N TRP A 172 -0.26 3.32 -6.60
CA TRP A 172 0.45 4.47 -7.19
C TRP A 172 1.47 5.07 -6.22
N ARG A 173 1.07 5.31 -4.98
CA ARG A 173 1.96 5.79 -3.92
C ARG A 173 3.02 4.73 -3.57
N GLY A 174 2.61 3.47 -3.44
CA GLY A 174 3.48 2.36 -3.09
C GLY A 174 4.61 2.15 -4.10
N ASP A 175 4.31 2.11 -5.40
CA ASP A 175 5.31 1.99 -6.46
C ASP A 175 6.30 3.18 -6.45
N THR A 176 5.79 4.41 -6.21
CA THR A 176 6.65 5.60 -6.09
C THR A 176 7.57 5.50 -4.87
N HIS A 177 7.04 5.07 -3.73
CA HIS A 177 7.82 4.88 -2.50
C HIS A 177 8.95 3.86 -2.69
N TRP A 178 8.67 2.73 -3.33
CA TRP A 178 9.67 1.70 -3.60
C TRP A 178 10.74 2.16 -4.58
N ALA A 179 10.39 2.96 -5.58
CA ALA A 179 11.36 3.57 -6.47
C ALA A 179 12.35 4.47 -5.69
N LEU A 180 11.87 5.24 -4.72
CA LEU A 180 12.70 6.08 -3.84
C LEU A 180 13.57 5.26 -2.88
N VAL A 181 13.03 4.18 -2.32
CA VAL A 181 13.80 3.23 -1.48
C VAL A 181 14.97 2.64 -2.26
N VAL A 182 14.71 2.17 -3.49
CA VAL A 182 15.75 1.64 -4.38
C VAL A 182 16.76 2.72 -4.76
N ALA A 183 16.31 3.92 -5.10
CA ALA A 183 17.19 5.06 -5.40
C ALA A 183 18.06 5.48 -4.20
N ALA A 184 17.60 5.26 -2.98
CA ALA A 184 18.37 5.47 -1.76
C ALA A 184 19.39 4.34 -1.48
N GLY A 185 19.48 3.32 -2.33
CA GLY A 185 20.36 2.17 -2.19
C GLY A 185 19.98 1.27 -1.01
N LEU A 186 18.70 1.12 -0.74
CA LEU A 186 18.17 0.23 0.30
C LEU A 186 17.53 -1.00 -0.35
N SER A 187 17.88 -2.18 0.14
CA SER A 187 17.16 -3.43 -0.13
C SER A 187 15.84 -3.49 0.65
N GLY A 188 14.99 -4.48 0.38
CA GLY A 188 13.76 -4.73 1.15
C GLY A 188 14.01 -4.94 2.65
N PRO A 189 14.94 -5.84 3.03
CA PRO A 189 15.36 -6.00 4.42
C PRO A 189 15.96 -4.72 5.03
N ASP A 190 16.83 -3.99 4.30
CA ASP A 190 17.40 -2.71 4.80
C ASP A 190 16.29 -1.70 5.12
N ALA A 191 15.35 -1.52 4.20
CA ALA A 191 14.23 -0.60 4.39
C ALA A 191 13.36 -1.01 5.58
N SER A 192 13.11 -2.31 5.76
CA SER A 192 12.31 -2.84 6.87
C SER A 192 13.01 -2.65 8.22
N VAL A 193 14.33 -2.94 8.30
CA VAL A 193 15.13 -2.72 9.51
C VAL A 193 15.20 -1.22 9.85
N LEU A 194 15.54 -0.37 8.88
CA LEU A 194 15.62 1.07 9.12
C LEU A 194 14.28 1.66 9.58
N HIS A 195 13.16 1.19 8.99
CA HIS A 195 11.82 1.62 9.38
C HIS A 195 11.46 1.14 10.80
N ASN A 196 11.84 -0.10 11.15
CA ASN A 196 11.66 -0.63 12.50
C ASN A 196 12.35 0.24 13.55
N GLU A 197 13.62 0.58 13.30
CA GLU A 197 14.40 1.43 14.18
C GLU A 197 13.91 2.88 14.24
N TRP A 198 13.39 3.39 13.12
CA TRP A 198 12.82 4.74 13.04
C TRP A 198 11.56 4.90 13.87
N LEU A 199 10.68 3.87 13.88
CA LEU A 199 9.44 3.87 14.66
C LEU A 199 9.62 3.38 16.11
N GLY A 200 10.80 2.86 16.46
CA GLY A 200 11.08 2.34 17.80
C GLY A 200 10.26 1.09 18.12
N TYR A 201 10.00 0.24 17.14
CA TYR A 201 9.33 -1.04 17.36
C TYR A 201 10.23 -2.03 18.09
N GLU A 202 9.64 -3.10 18.62
CA GLU A 202 10.39 -4.22 19.18
C GLU A 202 11.47 -4.73 18.20
N PRO A 203 12.60 -5.23 18.69
CA PRO A 203 13.70 -5.65 17.84
C PRO A 203 13.23 -6.62 16.74
N ASP A 204 13.53 -6.25 15.49
CA ASP A 204 13.27 -7.04 14.29
C ASP A 204 11.78 -7.36 14.00
N TRP A 205 10.85 -6.69 14.70
CA TRP A 205 9.43 -6.96 14.51
C TRP A 205 8.99 -6.76 13.04
N LEU A 206 9.32 -5.61 12.47
CA LEU A 206 8.86 -5.29 11.11
C LEU A 206 9.50 -6.20 10.04
N PRO A 207 10.83 -6.40 9.98
CA PRO A 207 11.43 -7.29 9.00
C PRO A 207 10.95 -8.75 9.14
N ARG A 208 10.77 -9.26 10.37
CA ARG A 208 10.17 -10.60 10.58
C ARG A 208 8.74 -10.68 10.08
N SER A 209 7.92 -9.65 10.32
CA SER A 209 6.54 -9.59 9.82
C SER A 209 6.45 -9.56 8.28
N ARG A 210 7.56 -9.26 7.60
CA ARG A 210 7.71 -9.28 6.14
C ARG A 210 8.31 -10.58 5.61
N GLY A 211 8.66 -11.51 6.51
CA GLY A 211 9.22 -12.81 6.16
C GLY A 211 10.74 -12.79 5.94
N SER A 212 11.46 -11.74 6.40
CA SER A 212 12.92 -11.74 6.37
C SER A 212 13.48 -12.77 7.34
N THR A 213 14.48 -13.51 6.90
CA THR A 213 15.20 -14.49 7.72
C THR A 213 16.14 -13.79 8.71
N PRO A 214 16.56 -14.48 9.80
CA PRO A 214 17.55 -13.93 10.73
C PRO A 214 18.86 -13.51 10.05
N ASP A 215 19.32 -14.24 9.04
CA ASP A 215 20.56 -13.92 8.30
C ASP A 215 20.39 -12.66 7.44
N GLU A 216 19.24 -12.51 6.76
CA GLU A 216 18.92 -11.29 6.00
C GLU A 216 18.82 -10.06 6.92
N ILE A 217 18.23 -10.21 8.09
CA ILE A 217 18.13 -9.14 9.08
C ILE A 217 19.54 -8.77 9.61
N ALA A 218 20.36 -9.76 9.92
CA ALA A 218 21.75 -9.53 10.39
C ALA A 218 22.58 -8.82 9.31
N ALA A 219 22.46 -9.24 8.05
CA ALA A 219 23.15 -8.61 6.92
C ALA A 219 22.68 -7.17 6.71
N ALA A 220 21.36 -6.90 6.77
CA ALA A 220 20.79 -5.58 6.68
C ALA A 220 21.27 -4.64 7.81
N ARG A 221 21.30 -5.16 9.07
CA ARG A 221 21.84 -4.40 10.20
C ARG A 221 23.32 -4.06 10.00
N ALA A 222 24.13 -4.99 9.51
CA ALA A 222 25.54 -4.75 9.22
C ALA A 222 25.71 -3.68 8.11
N ALA A 223 24.96 -3.77 7.04
CA ALA A 223 24.97 -2.80 5.94
C ALA A 223 24.56 -1.39 6.40
N LEU A 224 23.48 -1.29 7.19
CA LEU A 224 23.01 0.00 7.71
C LEU A 224 23.99 0.61 8.72
N ARG A 225 24.65 -0.19 9.57
CA ARG A 225 25.72 0.29 10.46
C ARG A 225 26.93 0.78 9.69
N ALA A 226 27.36 0.05 8.67
CA ALA A 226 28.48 0.47 7.82
C ALA A 226 28.21 1.81 7.11
N ARG A 227 26.93 2.15 6.85
CA ARG A 227 26.47 3.43 6.29
C ARG A 227 26.22 4.48 7.37
N GLY A 228 26.38 4.19 8.64
CA GLY A 228 26.08 5.09 9.76
C GLY A 228 24.59 5.44 9.92
N LEU A 229 23.68 4.58 9.41
CA LEU A 229 22.24 4.84 9.46
C LEU A 229 21.58 4.30 10.72
N ILE A 230 22.17 3.27 11.34
CA ILE A 230 21.79 2.76 12.66
C ILE A 230 23.03 2.53 13.52
N ASP A 231 22.85 2.52 14.84
CA ASP A 231 23.86 2.17 15.86
C ASP A 231 23.28 1.18 16.90
N GLU A 232 23.88 1.12 18.08
CA GLU A 232 23.39 0.29 19.20
C GLU A 232 22.11 0.85 19.85
N HIS A 233 21.79 2.11 19.61
CA HIS A 233 20.61 2.79 20.16
C HIS A 233 19.44 2.91 19.14
N GLY A 234 19.60 2.36 17.94
CA GLY A 234 18.59 2.37 16.87
C GLY A 234 18.96 3.27 15.69
N ALA A 235 17.96 3.94 15.08
CA ALA A 235 18.21 4.84 13.96
C ALA A 235 19.01 6.08 14.39
N THR A 236 20.15 6.34 13.74
CA THR A 236 20.95 7.56 13.94
C THR A 236 20.22 8.80 13.40
N HIS A 237 20.78 9.99 13.66
CA HIS A 237 20.28 11.21 13.01
C HIS A 237 20.27 11.08 11.46
N ALA A 238 21.33 10.51 10.88
CA ALA A 238 21.43 10.29 9.43
C ALA A 238 20.38 9.29 8.94
N GLY A 239 20.14 8.21 9.71
CA GLY A 239 19.11 7.22 9.40
C GLY A 239 17.70 7.81 9.44
N ARG A 240 17.37 8.54 10.49
CA ARG A 240 16.10 9.27 10.60
C ARG A 240 15.92 10.27 9.46
N ALA A 241 16.95 11.06 9.17
CA ALA A 241 16.90 12.03 8.08
C ALA A 241 16.73 11.37 6.70
N LEU A 242 17.37 10.22 6.45
CA LEU A 242 17.15 9.47 5.21
C LEU A 242 15.70 8.94 5.13
N ARG A 243 15.21 8.34 6.23
CA ARG A 243 13.85 7.78 6.26
C ARG A 243 12.79 8.88 6.06
N GLN A 244 12.97 10.02 6.71
CA GLN A 244 12.08 11.17 6.54
C GLN A 244 12.12 11.73 5.12
N ARG A 245 13.30 11.88 4.51
CA ARG A 245 13.39 12.32 3.10
C ARG A 245 12.66 11.38 2.16
N ILE A 246 12.72 10.06 2.37
CA ILE A 246 11.95 9.10 1.55
C ILE A 246 10.45 9.35 1.69
N GLU A 247 9.93 9.63 2.88
CA GLU A 247 8.51 9.98 3.07
C GLU A 247 8.17 11.31 2.40
N ASP A 248 8.94 12.36 2.64
CA ASP A 248 8.70 13.69 2.09
C ASP A 248 8.73 13.68 0.55
N ASP A 249 9.69 12.98 -0.03
CA ASP A 249 9.76 12.79 -1.49
C ASP A 249 8.61 11.92 -2.02
N THR A 250 8.18 10.90 -1.27
CA THR A 250 7.00 10.11 -1.63
C THR A 250 5.77 11.01 -1.67
N ASP A 251 5.53 11.84 -0.66
CA ASP A 251 4.40 12.77 -0.60
C ASP A 251 4.46 13.75 -1.77
N ARG A 252 5.61 14.38 -1.98
CA ARG A 252 5.83 15.36 -3.07
C ARG A 252 5.63 14.76 -4.46
N LEU A 253 6.07 13.51 -4.70
CA LEU A 253 5.97 12.85 -6.01
C LEU A 253 4.60 12.19 -6.24
N THR A 254 3.76 12.11 -5.21
CA THR A 254 2.44 11.50 -5.30
C THR A 254 1.29 12.51 -5.21
N VAL A 255 1.54 13.78 -5.41
CA VAL A 255 0.50 14.83 -5.45
C VAL A 255 -0.40 14.75 -6.69
N THR A 256 0.07 14.15 -7.78
CA THR A 256 -0.64 14.16 -9.08
C THR A 256 -2.10 13.68 -9.01
N PRO A 257 -2.45 12.56 -8.34
CA PRO A 257 -3.83 12.15 -8.21
C PRO A 257 -4.72 13.23 -7.58
N TRP A 258 -4.21 13.87 -6.55
CA TRP A 258 -4.94 14.86 -5.75
C TRP A 258 -5.06 16.20 -6.46
N ALA A 259 -4.05 16.58 -7.25
CA ALA A 259 -4.14 17.72 -8.17
C ALA A 259 -5.20 17.48 -9.26
N LEU A 260 -5.31 16.24 -9.77
CA LEU A 260 -6.31 15.85 -10.76
C LEU A 260 -7.74 15.81 -10.21
N LEU A 261 -7.90 15.42 -8.95
CA LEU A 261 -9.18 15.43 -8.24
C LEU A 261 -9.59 16.86 -7.85
N GLY A 262 -8.62 17.73 -7.58
CA GLY A 262 -8.80 19.07 -7.05
C GLY A 262 -8.71 19.12 -5.51
N ALA A 263 -8.16 20.22 -4.98
CA ALA A 263 -7.89 20.37 -3.55
C ALA A 263 -9.17 20.27 -2.70
N GLU A 264 -10.25 20.93 -3.12
CA GLU A 264 -11.53 20.91 -2.39
C GLU A 264 -12.11 19.49 -2.31
N ARG A 265 -12.15 18.76 -3.43
CA ARG A 265 -12.67 17.38 -3.46
C ARG A 265 -11.77 16.42 -2.71
N THR A 266 -10.45 16.64 -2.75
CA THR A 266 -9.49 15.83 -1.96
C THR A 266 -9.68 16.06 -0.47
N LEU A 267 -9.89 17.31 -0.03
CA LEU A 267 -10.19 17.63 1.36
C LEU A 267 -11.49 16.97 1.81
N ALA A 268 -12.55 17.10 1.03
CA ALA A 268 -13.84 16.47 1.31
C ALA A 268 -13.73 14.94 1.44
N LEU A 269 -12.96 14.30 0.55
CA LEU A 269 -12.67 12.86 0.63
C LEU A 269 -11.89 12.51 1.90
N ALA A 270 -10.86 13.29 2.26
CA ALA A 270 -10.08 13.05 3.48
C ALA A 270 -10.99 13.11 4.72
N GLU A 271 -11.80 14.16 4.86
CA GLU A 271 -12.73 14.35 5.96
C GLU A 271 -13.78 13.23 6.05
N ALA A 272 -14.25 12.73 4.91
CA ALA A 272 -15.22 11.64 4.86
C ALA A 272 -14.60 10.27 5.23
N LEU A 273 -13.32 10.03 4.91
CA LEU A 273 -12.66 8.76 5.20
C LEU A 273 -12.00 8.68 6.58
N GLU A 274 -11.56 9.81 7.15
CA GLU A 274 -10.83 9.83 8.42
C GLU A 274 -11.57 9.14 9.57
N PRO A 275 -12.84 9.51 9.90
CA PRO A 275 -13.52 8.89 11.04
C PRO A 275 -13.72 7.38 10.90
N PRO A 276 -14.21 6.82 9.77
CA PRO A 276 -14.34 5.38 9.63
C PRO A 276 -13.00 4.65 9.56
N CYS A 277 -11.92 5.30 9.10
CA CYS A 277 -10.58 4.72 9.13
C CYS A 277 -10.06 4.49 10.56
N GLU A 278 -10.43 5.31 11.53
CA GLU A 278 -10.08 5.05 12.94
C GLU A 278 -10.74 3.76 13.45
N LEU A 279 -11.98 3.46 13.02
CA LEU A 279 -12.65 2.19 13.36
C LEU A 279 -11.91 0.99 12.73
N LEU A 280 -11.49 1.13 11.47
CA LEU A 280 -10.70 0.09 10.80
C LEU A 280 -9.33 -0.12 11.46
N LEU A 281 -8.66 0.94 11.94
CA LEU A 281 -7.42 0.81 12.69
C LEU A 281 -7.65 0.15 14.05
N ALA A 282 -8.71 0.51 14.76
CA ALA A 282 -9.08 -0.15 16.01
C ALA A 282 -9.37 -1.65 15.78
N ARG A 283 -9.98 -2.01 14.64
CA ARG A 283 -10.16 -3.42 14.24
C ARG A 283 -8.82 -4.12 14.06
N VAL A 284 -7.83 -3.48 13.40
CA VAL A 284 -6.48 -4.03 13.26
C VAL A 284 -5.80 -4.20 14.62
N ASP A 285 -5.95 -3.26 15.55
CA ASP A 285 -5.40 -3.36 16.89
C ASP A 285 -5.92 -4.59 17.65
N LEU A 286 -7.21 -4.89 17.48
CA LEU A 286 -7.85 -6.04 18.10
C LEU A 286 -7.46 -7.38 17.47
N THR A 287 -7.22 -7.41 16.15
CA THR A 287 -7.04 -8.66 15.40
C THR A 287 -5.59 -9.04 15.14
N ALA A 288 -4.70 -8.06 15.06
CA ALA A 288 -3.29 -8.26 14.74
C ALA A 288 -2.33 -7.55 15.70
N GLY A 289 -2.76 -6.46 16.32
CA GLY A 289 -1.97 -5.67 17.27
C GLY A 289 -1.56 -4.29 16.76
N PRO A 290 -1.12 -3.41 17.67
CA PRO A 290 -0.96 -1.97 17.41
C PRO A 290 0.22 -1.61 16.50
N ASN A 291 1.14 -2.53 16.22
CA ASN A 291 2.28 -2.29 15.36
C ASN A 291 1.96 -2.53 13.87
N TYR A 292 0.85 -3.22 13.58
CA TYR A 292 0.47 -3.46 12.19
C TYR A 292 -0.03 -2.19 11.49
N GLN A 293 0.14 -2.13 10.20
CA GLN A 293 -0.13 -0.96 9.36
C GLN A 293 0.69 0.30 9.72
N PRO A 294 2.03 0.20 9.78
CA PRO A 294 2.88 1.32 10.23
C PRO A 294 2.64 2.60 9.43
N ALA A 295 2.41 2.53 8.12
CA ALA A 295 2.14 3.70 7.28
C ALA A 295 0.82 4.43 7.62
N SER A 296 -0.14 3.75 8.26
CA SER A 296 -1.40 4.35 8.74
C SER A 296 -1.25 4.98 10.13
N ARG A 297 -0.13 4.76 10.81
CA ARG A 297 0.08 5.20 12.21
C ARG A 297 1.03 6.37 12.32
N ILE A 298 1.69 6.75 11.25
CA ILE A 298 2.51 7.96 11.20
C ILE A 298 1.55 9.15 11.37
N ARG A 299 1.65 9.81 12.51
CA ARG A 299 1.01 11.08 12.82
C ARG A 299 2.15 12.07 12.90
N ASP A 300 1.95 13.24 12.35
CA ASP A 300 2.93 14.34 12.24
C ASP A 300 3.73 14.57 13.51
#